data_fa335f6b3fca0dcc88d8c355be69fb87
#
_entry.id   fa335f6b3fca0dcc88d8c355be69fb87
#
_cell.length_a   1.000
_cell.length_b   1.000
_cell.length_c   1.000
_cell.angle_alpha   90.00
_cell.angle_beta   90.00
_cell.angle_gamma   90.00
#
_symmetry.space_group_name_H-M   'P 1'
#
loop_
_entity.id
_entity.type
_entity.pdbx_description
1 polymer ?
#
loop_
_entity_poly.entity_id
_entity_poly.type
_entity_poly.pdbx_seq_one_letter_code
_entity_poly.pdbx_strand_id
1 'polypeptide(L)'
;MAWGKPQTGTGFTPTEDKPDTSGKPARTSNPKKKPRKAAQGLYDALTFIEPATNDLIEYQEYVRLSNRWAVAFDGQLAMGYPIEEELSLCPHLKRLKTAIDKAGATISIAATDNGRLSVAGEKLRAVVPCLPPERYPPVMPDQNIAVLTGAINDGFQHVTALAKDEADRIVEASILLRANTMVGTNGSLILEYWHGIDLPPGLAIPQRAAKAIAKSPKACIGFGFDWGRSATFYFEGGAWLKTQLYDEPWPEIDGILNVECFNYAPLPDGFFDGLAAIEKFSEDKTCHFADDKLRSTYASAMNDSAQELVYGATYDIPGLVGKHAFSTDLLKLAKPAMANVDYVTHDDRAVFYNLDANLRGVLMKKVAA
;
A
#
# COMPACT_ATOMS: atom_id res chain seq x y z
N MET A 1 9.82 16.67 -19.76
CA MET A 1 9.47 17.95 -19.11
C MET A 1 9.56 17.77 -17.61
N ALA A 2 10.40 18.54 -16.93
CA ALA A 2 10.42 18.52 -15.46
C ALA A 2 9.09 19.05 -14.94
N TRP A 3 8.55 18.42 -13.89
CA TRP A 3 7.34 18.87 -13.22
C TRP A 3 7.53 20.29 -12.68
N GLY A 4 6.95 21.28 -13.40
CA GLY A 4 6.89 22.67 -12.92
C GLY A 4 5.82 22.78 -11.83
N LYS A 5 6.10 23.56 -10.77
CA LYS A 5 5.13 23.91 -9.73
C LYS A 5 3.86 24.52 -10.34
N PRO A 6 2.66 24.20 -9.83
CA PRO A 6 1.44 24.83 -10.28
C PRO A 6 1.50 26.34 -10.01
N GLN A 7 1.26 27.16 -11.03
CA GLN A 7 1.10 28.60 -10.88
C GLN A 7 -0.20 28.90 -10.15
N THR A 8 -0.12 29.64 -9.06
CA THR A 8 -1.24 30.19 -8.33
C THR A 8 -1.92 31.26 -9.18
N GLY A 9 -3.08 30.93 -9.73
CA GLY A 9 -3.97 31.86 -10.42
C GLY A 9 -4.66 32.81 -9.43
N THR A 10 -4.66 34.07 -9.78
CA THR A 10 -5.15 35.23 -9.07
C THR A 10 -6.68 35.28 -8.94
N GLY A 11 -7.14 35.61 -7.74
CA GLY A 11 -8.24 36.54 -7.51
C GLY A 11 -9.67 36.02 -7.68
N PHE A 12 -10.25 35.54 -6.60
CA PHE A 12 -11.70 35.57 -6.42
C PHE A 12 -12.02 36.44 -5.21
N THR A 13 -12.78 37.53 -5.43
CA THR A 13 -13.37 38.37 -4.40
C THR A 13 -14.61 37.68 -3.82
N PRO A 14 -14.74 37.54 -2.50
CA PRO A 14 -15.97 37.00 -1.90
C PRO A 14 -17.07 38.03 -1.84
N THR A 15 -18.25 37.70 -2.34
CA THR A 15 -19.50 38.39 -2.01
C THR A 15 -19.95 37.96 -0.61
N GLU A 16 -20.17 38.97 0.27
CA GLU A 16 -20.74 38.77 1.60
C GLU A 16 -22.23 38.38 1.50
N ASP A 17 -22.55 37.15 1.91
CA ASP A 17 -23.92 36.76 2.26
C ASP A 17 -24.04 36.58 3.78
N LYS A 18 -25.04 37.24 4.35
CA LYS A 18 -25.34 37.26 5.78
C LYS A 18 -25.79 35.88 6.28
N PRO A 19 -25.40 35.48 7.51
CA PRO A 19 -25.80 34.18 8.06
C PRO A 19 -27.26 34.25 8.58
N ASP A 20 -28.06 33.28 8.14
CA ASP A 20 -29.36 32.95 8.70
C ASP A 20 -29.19 32.18 10.03
N THR A 21 -29.62 32.81 11.13
CA THR A 21 -29.52 32.26 12.49
C THR A 21 -30.82 31.55 12.87
N SER A 22 -30.99 30.29 12.45
CA SER A 22 -31.97 29.38 13.07
C SER A 22 -31.60 27.90 12.83
N GLY A 23 -30.70 27.37 13.64
CA GLY A 23 -30.36 25.95 13.64
C GLY A 23 -29.89 25.51 15.02
N LYS A 24 -30.76 24.80 15.76
CA LYS A 24 -30.37 24.12 17.01
C LYS A 24 -29.12 23.30 16.81
N PRO A 25 -28.12 23.32 17.72
CA PRO A 25 -26.93 22.49 17.59
C PRO A 25 -27.31 21.02 17.66
N ALA A 26 -26.99 20.29 16.59
CA ALA A 26 -27.04 18.82 16.58
C ALA A 26 -26.11 18.31 17.68
N ARG A 27 -26.64 17.55 18.65
CA ARG A 27 -25.87 16.80 19.63
C ARG A 27 -25.03 15.77 18.87
N THR A 28 -23.76 16.08 18.66
CA THR A 28 -22.76 15.09 18.27
C THR A 28 -22.65 14.08 19.40
N SER A 29 -23.27 12.92 19.23
CA SER A 29 -23.07 11.77 20.10
C SER A 29 -21.61 11.32 19.89
N ASN A 30 -20.72 11.66 20.84
CA ASN A 30 -19.41 11.03 20.93
C ASN A 30 -19.60 9.51 20.90
N PRO A 31 -18.97 8.77 19.97
CA PRO A 31 -19.03 7.32 20.00
C PRO A 31 -18.48 6.88 21.36
N LYS A 32 -19.31 6.22 22.16
CA LYS A 32 -18.88 5.63 23.44
C LYS A 32 -17.71 4.72 23.15
N LYS A 33 -16.49 5.13 23.53
CA LYS A 33 -15.30 4.29 23.49
C LYS A 33 -15.63 3.02 24.27
N LYS A 34 -15.65 1.87 23.60
CA LYS A 34 -15.77 0.57 24.27
C LYS A 34 -14.67 0.51 25.34
N PRO A 35 -14.98 -0.01 26.55
CA PRO A 35 -13.96 -0.18 27.58
C PRO A 35 -12.82 -1.01 27.00
N ARG A 36 -11.58 -0.49 27.07
CA ARG A 36 -10.39 -1.23 26.64
C ARG A 36 -10.27 -2.49 27.49
N LYS A 37 -10.13 -3.65 26.84
CA LYS A 37 -9.77 -4.89 27.52
C LYS A 37 -8.40 -4.69 28.19
N ALA A 38 -8.19 -5.25 29.37
CA ALA A 38 -6.85 -5.37 29.93
C ALA A 38 -5.93 -6.03 28.89
N ALA A 39 -4.68 -5.55 28.77
CA ALA A 39 -3.72 -5.96 27.73
C ALA A 39 -4.09 -5.64 26.27
N GLN A 40 -5.03 -4.72 26.02
CA GLN A 40 -5.34 -4.28 24.65
C GLN A 40 -4.11 -3.64 23.99
N GLY A 41 -3.29 -2.89 24.75
CA GLY A 41 -2.06 -2.29 24.24
C GLY A 41 -1.07 -3.34 23.74
N LEU A 42 -0.86 -4.41 24.50
CA LEU A 42 0.00 -5.52 24.07
C LEU A 42 -0.59 -6.26 22.86
N TYR A 43 -1.90 -6.49 22.80
CA TYR A 43 -2.54 -7.11 21.65
C TYR A 43 -2.39 -6.26 20.38
N ASP A 44 -2.54 -4.94 20.49
CA ASP A 44 -2.36 -4.01 19.38
C ASP A 44 -0.90 -3.99 18.92
N ALA A 45 0.05 -4.04 19.87
CA ALA A 45 1.48 -4.16 19.57
C ALA A 45 1.80 -5.45 18.82
N LEU A 46 1.31 -6.60 19.30
CA LEU A 46 1.50 -7.90 18.64
C LEU A 46 0.87 -7.92 17.24
N THR A 47 -0.27 -7.26 17.05
CA THR A 47 -0.92 -7.14 15.75
C THR A 47 -0.11 -6.28 14.78
N PHE A 48 0.47 -5.18 15.28
CA PHE A 48 1.30 -4.30 14.46
C PHE A 48 2.58 -5.00 13.99
N ILE A 49 3.27 -5.75 14.87
CA ILE A 49 4.56 -6.39 14.55
C ILE A 49 4.43 -7.75 13.83
N GLU A 50 3.22 -8.33 13.76
CA GLU A 50 2.98 -9.65 13.16
C GLU A 50 3.51 -9.80 11.72
N PRO A 51 3.49 -8.77 10.84
CA PRO A 51 4.08 -8.87 9.50
C PRO A 51 5.58 -9.20 9.48
N ALA A 52 6.31 -8.92 10.57
CA ALA A 52 7.73 -9.25 10.72
C ALA A 52 7.97 -10.63 11.35
N THR A 53 7.00 -11.55 11.25
CA THR A 53 7.16 -12.95 11.66
C THR A 53 7.04 -13.89 10.47
N ASN A 54 7.70 -15.05 10.58
CA ASN A 54 7.71 -16.11 9.57
C ASN A 54 7.83 -17.47 10.28
N ASP A 55 7.82 -18.57 9.56
CA ASP A 55 7.97 -19.95 10.07
C ASP A 55 9.15 -20.71 9.42
N LEU A 56 10.02 -19.99 8.71
CA LEU A 56 11.20 -20.58 8.04
C LEU A 56 12.29 -20.98 9.04
N ILE A 57 12.49 -20.16 10.08
CA ILE A 57 13.50 -20.38 11.13
C ILE A 57 12.84 -20.19 12.49
N GLU A 58 13.20 -21.01 13.48
CA GLU A 58 12.54 -21.08 14.78
C GLU A 58 12.30 -19.70 15.44
N TYR A 59 13.31 -18.82 15.49
CA TYR A 59 13.17 -17.53 16.16
C TYR A 59 12.14 -16.59 15.49
N GLN A 60 11.83 -16.79 14.23
CA GLN A 60 10.93 -15.93 13.44
C GLN A 60 9.45 -16.07 13.85
N GLU A 61 9.09 -17.13 14.58
CA GLU A 61 7.73 -17.28 15.15
C GLU A 61 7.57 -16.56 16.50
N TYR A 62 8.68 -16.09 17.07
CA TYR A 62 8.72 -15.49 18.39
C TYR A 62 8.87 -13.98 18.32
N VAL A 63 8.56 -13.29 19.41
CA VAL A 63 8.73 -11.85 19.57
C VAL A 63 9.53 -11.57 20.82
N ARG A 64 10.42 -10.60 20.77
CA ARG A 64 11.17 -10.14 21.93
C ARG A 64 10.35 -9.09 22.67
N LEU A 65 9.99 -9.38 23.92
CA LEU A 65 9.43 -8.42 24.86
C LEU A 65 10.53 -8.01 25.81
N SER A 66 11.02 -6.77 25.73
CA SER A 66 12.07 -6.26 26.62
C SER A 66 12.07 -4.73 26.64
N ASN A 67 12.42 -4.14 27.79
CA ASN A 67 12.53 -2.70 27.95
C ASN A 67 11.28 -1.92 27.48
N ARG A 68 10.09 -2.46 27.73
CA ARG A 68 8.80 -1.92 27.27
C ARG A 68 8.67 -1.85 25.74
N TRP A 69 9.31 -2.76 25.04
CA TRP A 69 9.17 -2.94 23.60
C TRP A 69 8.73 -4.35 23.26
N ALA A 70 7.89 -4.47 22.27
CA ALA A 70 7.63 -5.69 21.54
C ALA A 70 8.30 -5.58 20.16
N VAL A 71 9.20 -6.53 19.85
CA VAL A 71 9.95 -6.52 18.58
C VAL A 71 9.85 -7.88 17.91
N ALA A 72 9.43 -7.89 16.64
CA ALA A 72 9.49 -9.06 15.75
C ALA A 72 10.56 -8.85 14.68
N PHE A 73 11.20 -9.95 14.24
CA PHE A 73 12.21 -9.95 13.20
C PHE A 73 12.24 -11.30 12.47
N ASP A 74 12.18 -11.28 11.15
CA ASP A 74 12.18 -12.48 10.31
C ASP A 74 13.47 -12.68 9.47
N GLY A 75 14.50 -11.88 9.73
CA GLY A 75 15.75 -11.90 8.96
C GLY A 75 15.85 -10.78 7.94
N GLN A 76 14.74 -10.25 7.43
CA GLN A 76 14.70 -9.15 6.47
C GLN A 76 13.91 -7.94 7.00
N LEU A 77 12.76 -8.20 7.59
CA LEU A 77 11.84 -7.21 8.14
C LEU A 77 11.86 -7.28 9.66
N ALA A 78 12.04 -6.14 10.32
CA ALA A 78 11.87 -6.00 11.75
C ALA A 78 10.82 -4.93 12.06
N MET A 79 10.00 -5.16 13.07
CA MET A 79 9.01 -4.20 13.52
C MET A 79 9.02 -4.11 15.04
N GLY A 80 8.93 -2.88 15.55
CA GLY A 80 8.90 -2.61 16.98
C GLY A 80 7.72 -1.75 17.38
N TYR A 81 7.16 -2.03 18.55
CA TYR A 81 6.05 -1.30 19.12
C TYR A 81 6.23 -1.11 20.61
N PRO A 82 6.05 0.12 21.17
CA PRO A 82 6.15 0.34 22.61
C PRO A 82 4.98 -0.32 23.35
N ILE A 83 5.26 -0.95 24.48
CA ILE A 83 4.29 -1.61 25.37
C ILE A 83 4.40 -1.07 26.79
N GLU A 84 3.37 -1.26 27.60
CA GLU A 84 3.36 -0.85 28.99
C GLU A 84 3.94 -1.92 29.92
N GLU A 85 3.90 -3.19 29.48
CA GLU A 85 4.33 -4.35 30.25
C GLU A 85 5.85 -4.40 30.39
N GLU A 86 6.32 -4.61 31.62
CA GLU A 86 7.73 -4.83 31.96
C GLU A 86 8.06 -6.33 31.90
N LEU A 87 8.31 -6.82 30.72
CA LEU A 87 8.64 -8.22 30.45
C LEU A 87 10.06 -8.33 29.86
N SER A 88 10.71 -9.47 30.08
CA SER A 88 12.02 -9.80 29.50
C SER A 88 12.00 -11.26 29.01
N LEU A 89 11.24 -11.52 27.94
CA LEU A 89 10.97 -12.86 27.41
C LEU A 89 10.80 -12.80 25.88
N CYS A 90 10.95 -13.96 25.24
CA CYS A 90 10.68 -14.10 23.79
C CYS A 90 9.55 -15.11 23.56
N PRO A 91 8.27 -14.77 23.82
CA PRO A 91 7.14 -15.68 23.61
C PRO A 91 6.82 -15.88 22.13
N HIS A 92 6.22 -17.05 21.83
CA HIS A 92 5.68 -17.34 20.50
C HIS A 92 4.48 -16.43 20.18
N LEU A 93 4.58 -15.61 19.13
CA LEU A 93 3.62 -14.52 18.81
C LEU A 93 2.18 -15.01 18.68
N LYS A 94 1.92 -15.95 17.78
CA LYS A 94 0.55 -16.40 17.46
C LYS A 94 -0.14 -16.99 18.68
N ARG A 95 0.59 -17.77 19.53
CA ARG A 95 0.05 -18.36 20.75
C ARG A 95 -0.24 -17.30 21.81
N LEU A 96 0.65 -16.32 21.98
CA LEU A 96 0.42 -15.21 22.90
C LEU A 96 -0.79 -14.38 22.48
N LYS A 97 -0.87 -13.99 21.22
CA LYS A 97 -2.00 -13.23 20.67
C LYS A 97 -3.33 -13.97 20.86
N THR A 98 -3.35 -15.27 20.58
CA THR A 98 -4.53 -16.12 20.80
C THR A 98 -4.90 -16.20 22.29
N ALA A 99 -3.91 -16.35 23.19
CA ALA A 99 -4.16 -16.41 24.63
C ALA A 99 -4.78 -15.11 25.16
N ILE A 100 -4.27 -13.95 24.73
CA ILE A 100 -4.83 -12.64 25.10
C ILE A 100 -6.26 -12.48 24.55
N ASP A 101 -6.51 -12.84 23.29
CA ASP A 101 -7.83 -12.73 22.68
C ASP A 101 -8.88 -13.56 23.44
N LYS A 102 -8.52 -14.77 23.86
CA LYS A 102 -9.44 -15.73 24.52
C LYS A 102 -9.53 -15.59 26.03
N ALA A 103 -8.63 -14.85 26.69
CA ALA A 103 -8.61 -14.76 28.15
C ALA A 103 -9.79 -13.99 28.77
N GLY A 104 -10.43 -13.08 28.02
CA GLY A 104 -11.57 -12.30 28.49
C GLY A 104 -11.21 -10.84 28.82
N ALA A 105 -11.96 -10.21 29.72
CA ALA A 105 -11.82 -8.79 30.03
C ALA A 105 -10.69 -8.52 31.03
N THR A 106 -10.55 -9.37 32.03
CA THR A 106 -9.51 -9.27 33.05
C THR A 106 -8.38 -10.25 32.74
N ILE A 107 -7.17 -9.72 32.48
CA ILE A 107 -6.02 -10.52 32.07
C ILE A 107 -4.86 -10.22 32.99
N SER A 108 -4.18 -11.28 33.46
CA SER A 108 -2.88 -11.23 34.12
C SER A 108 -1.85 -11.93 33.22
N ILE A 109 -0.74 -11.26 33.00
CA ILE A 109 0.39 -11.77 32.21
C ILE A 109 1.63 -11.73 33.10
N ALA A 110 2.28 -12.89 33.28
CA ALA A 110 3.46 -13.00 34.14
C ALA A 110 4.47 -14.01 33.59
N ALA A 111 5.75 -13.72 33.80
CA ALA A 111 6.80 -14.70 33.60
C ALA A 111 6.67 -15.83 34.64
N THR A 112 6.94 -17.06 34.23
CA THR A 112 7.04 -18.21 35.11
C THR A 112 8.50 -18.51 35.45
N ASP A 113 8.75 -19.19 36.56
CA ASP A 113 10.12 -19.58 37.00
C ASP A 113 10.85 -20.44 35.95
N ASN A 114 10.12 -21.10 35.09
CA ASN A 114 10.67 -21.95 34.01
C ASN A 114 10.89 -21.16 32.68
N GLY A 115 10.91 -19.83 32.70
CA GLY A 115 11.16 -19.00 31.53
C GLY A 115 10.05 -19.04 30.47
N ARG A 116 8.81 -19.37 30.85
CA ARG A 116 7.62 -19.32 30.01
C ARG A 116 6.74 -18.13 30.38
N LEU A 117 5.77 -17.80 29.53
CA LEU A 117 4.82 -16.72 29.80
C LEU A 117 3.46 -17.32 30.18
N SER A 118 2.96 -16.99 31.36
CA SER A 118 1.61 -17.35 31.80
C SER A 118 0.63 -16.22 31.44
N VAL A 119 -0.48 -16.58 30.82
CA VAL A 119 -1.62 -15.70 30.55
C VAL A 119 -2.81 -16.28 31.27
N ALA A 120 -3.37 -15.56 32.22
CA ALA A 120 -4.54 -15.98 33.00
C ALA A 120 -5.65 -14.92 32.88
N GLY A 121 -6.84 -15.36 32.60
CA GLY A 121 -8.04 -14.54 32.52
C GLY A 121 -9.28 -15.27 33.01
N GLU A 122 -10.42 -14.64 32.87
CA GLU A 122 -11.71 -15.23 33.32
C GLU A 122 -12.04 -16.54 32.62
N LYS A 123 -11.70 -16.66 31.34
CA LYS A 123 -12.13 -17.77 30.47
C LYS A 123 -11.00 -18.72 30.09
N LEU A 124 -9.73 -18.26 30.19
CA LEU A 124 -8.59 -19.02 29.73
C LEU A 124 -7.42 -18.87 30.68
N ARG A 125 -6.71 -19.96 30.93
CA ARG A 125 -5.35 -19.98 31.47
C ARG A 125 -4.48 -20.70 30.46
N ALA A 126 -3.40 -20.04 30.01
CA ALA A 126 -2.47 -20.58 29.04
C ALA A 126 -1.02 -20.35 29.48
N VAL A 127 -0.15 -21.29 29.13
CA VAL A 127 1.30 -21.12 29.23
C VAL A 127 1.85 -21.08 27.83
N VAL A 128 2.42 -19.95 27.46
CA VAL A 128 2.99 -19.70 26.14
C VAL A 128 4.48 -20.08 26.16
N PRO A 129 4.96 -20.91 25.20
CA PRO A 129 6.37 -21.23 25.09
C PRO A 129 7.17 -19.98 24.73
N CYS A 130 8.37 -19.87 25.29
CA CYS A 130 9.29 -18.79 25.02
C CYS A 130 10.61 -19.36 24.48
N LEU A 131 11.21 -18.65 23.53
CA LEU A 131 12.58 -18.87 23.10
C LEU A 131 13.54 -18.26 24.13
N PRO A 132 14.69 -18.89 24.44
CA PRO A 132 15.74 -18.24 25.22
C PRO A 132 16.15 -16.90 24.60
N PRO A 133 16.23 -15.80 25.37
CA PRO A 133 16.51 -14.46 24.83
C PRO A 133 17.81 -14.33 24.03
N GLU A 134 18.83 -15.15 24.38
CA GLU A 134 20.12 -15.22 23.69
C GLU A 134 20.05 -15.82 22.28
N ARG A 135 18.98 -16.57 21.98
CA ARG A 135 18.73 -17.16 20.66
C ARG A 135 17.96 -16.20 19.75
N TYR A 136 17.46 -15.10 20.27
CA TYR A 136 16.72 -14.10 19.49
C TYR A 136 17.68 -13.01 19.01
N PRO A 137 17.82 -12.77 17.69
CA PRO A 137 18.76 -11.78 17.17
C PRO A 137 18.43 -10.36 17.66
N PRO A 138 19.43 -9.57 18.10
CA PRO A 138 19.20 -8.18 18.44
C PRO A 138 18.97 -7.34 17.18
N VAL A 139 17.90 -6.57 17.17
CA VAL A 139 17.58 -5.63 16.08
C VAL A 139 17.19 -4.29 16.67
N MET A 140 17.77 -3.23 16.11
CA MET A 140 17.49 -1.84 16.47
C MET A 140 17.12 -1.04 15.23
N PRO A 141 16.23 -0.05 15.33
CA PRO A 141 15.93 0.86 14.24
C PRO A 141 17.15 1.70 13.88
N ASP A 142 17.23 2.16 12.63
CA ASP A 142 18.24 3.14 12.19
C ASP A 142 17.93 4.51 12.79
N GLN A 143 18.94 5.37 12.89
CA GLN A 143 18.73 6.71 13.42
C GLN A 143 17.74 7.49 12.54
N ASN A 144 16.75 8.15 13.15
CA ASN A 144 15.83 9.02 12.43
C ASN A 144 16.57 10.25 11.86
N ILE A 145 16.52 10.43 10.55
CA ILE A 145 17.22 11.50 9.82
C ILE A 145 16.28 12.46 9.09
N ALA A 146 15.01 12.11 8.91
CA ALA A 146 14.04 12.93 8.18
C ALA A 146 12.64 12.82 8.80
N VAL A 147 11.90 13.92 8.74
CA VAL A 147 10.49 13.96 9.10
C VAL A 147 9.65 13.61 7.89
N LEU A 148 8.71 12.70 8.06
CA LEU A 148 7.76 12.28 7.03
C LEU A 148 6.37 12.88 7.27
N THR A 149 5.56 12.86 6.22
CA THR A 149 4.13 13.20 6.26
C THR A 149 3.30 12.00 5.84
N GLY A 150 1.98 12.04 6.06
CA GLY A 150 1.04 10.99 5.63
C GLY A 150 1.11 10.62 4.14
N ALA A 151 1.64 11.51 3.29
CA ALA A 151 1.83 11.26 1.87
C ALA A 151 2.67 10.00 1.57
N ILE A 152 3.57 9.59 2.48
CA ILE A 152 4.33 8.35 2.34
C ILE A 152 3.43 7.12 2.43
N ASN A 153 2.49 7.09 3.38
CA ASN A 153 1.53 5.98 3.49
C ASN A 153 0.63 5.90 2.24
N ASP A 154 0.13 7.04 1.78
CA ASP A 154 -0.72 7.13 0.59
C ASP A 154 0.03 6.65 -0.65
N GLY A 155 1.29 7.07 -0.81
CA GLY A 155 2.14 6.60 -1.90
C GLY A 155 2.30 5.08 -1.90
N PHE A 156 2.67 4.49 -0.75
CA PHE A 156 2.77 3.03 -0.64
C PHE A 156 1.44 2.32 -0.93
N GLN A 157 0.28 2.87 -0.52
CA GLN A 157 -1.02 2.30 -0.84
C GLN A 157 -1.26 2.21 -2.36
N HIS A 158 -0.83 3.23 -3.11
CA HIS A 158 -1.02 3.25 -4.57
C HIS A 158 -0.05 2.33 -5.31
N VAL A 159 1.24 2.29 -4.93
CA VAL A 159 2.24 1.60 -5.75
C VAL A 159 2.48 0.15 -5.35
N THR A 160 2.21 -0.22 -4.10
CA THR A 160 2.54 -1.56 -3.57
C THR A 160 1.73 -2.68 -4.22
N ALA A 161 0.53 -2.38 -4.72
CA ALA A 161 -0.31 -3.37 -5.40
C ALA A 161 0.32 -3.93 -6.70
N LEU A 162 1.31 -3.24 -7.26
CA LEU A 162 2.03 -3.66 -8.47
C LEU A 162 3.15 -4.64 -8.18
N ALA A 163 3.79 -4.56 -7.02
CA ALA A 163 4.90 -5.42 -6.68
C ALA A 163 4.43 -6.82 -6.22
N LYS A 164 5.27 -7.85 -6.45
CA LYS A 164 5.01 -9.25 -6.09
C LYS A 164 5.99 -9.72 -5.03
N ASP A 165 5.54 -10.57 -4.10
CA ASP A 165 6.39 -11.07 -3.00
C ASP A 165 7.54 -11.97 -3.48
N GLU A 166 7.35 -12.73 -4.57
CA GLU A 166 8.28 -13.72 -5.09
C GLU A 166 8.57 -13.45 -6.58
N ALA A 167 9.08 -12.26 -6.89
CA ALA A 167 9.49 -11.93 -8.25
C ALA A 167 10.99 -12.12 -8.45
N ASP A 168 11.37 -12.66 -9.60
CA ASP A 168 12.78 -12.87 -9.98
C ASP A 168 13.49 -11.53 -10.25
N ARG A 169 12.75 -10.49 -10.61
CA ARG A 169 13.31 -9.17 -10.92
C ARG A 169 13.07 -8.18 -9.78
N ILE A 170 14.11 -7.46 -9.39
CA ILE A 170 14.05 -6.45 -8.33
C ILE A 170 12.94 -5.42 -8.53
N VAL A 171 12.70 -5.01 -9.77
CA VAL A 171 11.67 -4.01 -10.12
C VAL A 171 10.25 -4.48 -9.80
N GLU A 172 10.02 -5.80 -9.81
CA GLU A 172 8.72 -6.40 -9.46
C GLU A 172 8.66 -6.81 -7.99
N ALA A 173 9.82 -7.01 -7.33
CA ALA A 173 9.91 -7.42 -5.93
C ALA A 173 9.98 -6.24 -4.95
N SER A 174 10.10 -5.00 -5.44
CA SER A 174 10.33 -3.84 -4.59
C SER A 174 9.62 -2.58 -5.10
N ILE A 175 9.57 -1.58 -4.24
CA ILE A 175 9.16 -0.22 -4.55
C ILE A 175 10.41 0.66 -4.56
N LEU A 176 10.64 1.39 -5.65
CA LEU A 176 11.72 2.36 -5.73
C LEU A 176 11.33 3.64 -5.01
N LEU A 177 12.06 3.98 -3.95
CA LEU A 177 11.96 5.27 -3.29
C LEU A 177 12.97 6.22 -3.92
N ARG A 178 12.49 7.33 -4.46
CA ARG A 178 13.26 8.43 -5.07
C ARG A 178 13.24 9.65 -4.15
N ALA A 179 14.00 10.68 -4.49
CA ALA A 179 14.10 11.89 -3.66
C ALA A 179 12.71 12.46 -3.27
N ASN A 180 11.81 12.62 -4.24
CA ASN A 180 10.48 13.21 -4.00
C ASN A 180 9.32 12.30 -4.45
N THR A 181 9.61 11.14 -5.02
CA THR A 181 8.62 10.22 -5.58
C THR A 181 8.89 8.79 -5.15
N MET A 182 7.90 7.94 -5.31
CA MET A 182 8.05 6.49 -5.24
C MET A 182 7.42 5.82 -6.43
N VAL A 183 8.01 4.73 -6.87
CA VAL A 183 7.62 4.02 -8.09
C VAL A 183 7.41 2.55 -7.82
N GLY A 184 6.32 2.00 -8.35
CA GLY A 184 6.04 0.57 -8.40
C GLY A 184 5.74 0.11 -9.81
N THR A 185 6.11 -1.12 -10.15
CA THR A 185 5.80 -1.72 -11.45
C THR A 185 5.63 -3.23 -11.37
N ASN A 186 4.88 -3.78 -12.33
CA ASN A 186 4.79 -5.23 -12.58
C ASN A 186 5.27 -5.62 -13.98
N GLY A 187 6.04 -4.72 -14.63
CA GLY A 187 6.56 -4.90 -15.98
C GLY A 187 5.62 -4.45 -17.10
N SER A 188 4.31 -4.32 -16.86
CA SER A 188 3.32 -3.87 -17.84
C SER A 188 2.57 -2.60 -17.42
N LEU A 189 2.54 -2.33 -16.13
CA LEU A 189 2.02 -1.10 -15.53
C LEU A 189 3.09 -0.54 -14.61
N ILE A 190 3.38 0.74 -14.74
CA ILE A 190 4.22 1.51 -13.82
C ILE A 190 3.41 2.66 -13.26
N LEU A 191 3.48 2.86 -11.94
CA LEU A 191 2.88 3.99 -11.23
C LEU A 191 3.98 4.76 -10.50
N GLU A 192 3.93 6.07 -10.56
CA GLU A 192 4.77 6.98 -9.79
C GLU A 192 3.89 7.90 -8.96
N TYR A 193 4.15 7.91 -7.64
CA TYR A 193 3.49 8.80 -6.69
C TYR A 193 4.46 9.87 -6.18
N TRP A 194 4.04 11.13 -6.22
CA TRP A 194 4.81 12.25 -5.72
C TRP A 194 4.46 12.53 -4.25
N HIS A 195 5.39 12.24 -3.33
CA HIS A 195 5.24 12.51 -1.89
C HIS A 195 5.84 13.85 -1.45
N GLY A 196 6.69 14.48 -2.27
CA GLY A 196 7.21 15.82 -2.04
C GLY A 196 8.23 15.95 -0.90
N ILE A 197 8.75 14.84 -0.37
CA ILE A 197 9.69 14.82 0.74
C ILE A 197 11.08 14.50 0.18
N ASP A 198 12.09 15.29 0.56
CA ASP A 198 13.47 15.05 0.12
C ASP A 198 14.07 13.87 0.90
N LEU A 199 14.16 12.71 0.26
CA LEU A 199 14.70 11.48 0.80
C LEU A 199 15.91 11.01 -0.01
N PRO A 200 16.80 10.16 0.56
CA PRO A 200 17.86 9.51 -0.19
C PRO A 200 17.28 8.77 -1.40
N PRO A 201 17.77 9.05 -2.63
CA PRO A 201 17.22 8.42 -3.83
C PRO A 201 17.77 7.02 -4.06
N GLY A 202 17.02 6.22 -4.82
CA GLY A 202 17.48 4.92 -5.31
C GLY A 202 17.31 3.77 -4.33
N LEU A 203 16.46 3.91 -3.30
CA LEU A 203 16.24 2.86 -2.32
C LEU A 203 15.17 1.86 -2.81
N ALA A 204 15.57 0.61 -3.00
CA ALA A 204 14.67 -0.48 -3.35
C ALA A 204 14.05 -1.09 -2.08
N ILE A 205 12.86 -0.64 -1.72
CA ILE A 205 12.11 -1.10 -0.54
C ILE A 205 11.42 -2.43 -0.88
N PRO A 206 11.73 -3.53 -0.19
CA PRO A 206 11.08 -4.81 -0.44
C PRO A 206 9.55 -4.72 -0.32
N GLN A 207 8.86 -5.41 -1.21
CA GLN A 207 7.40 -5.37 -1.31
C GLN A 207 6.70 -5.71 0.02
N ARG A 208 7.26 -6.65 0.78
CA ARG A 208 6.72 -7.03 2.10
C ARG A 208 6.74 -5.87 3.10
N ALA A 209 7.83 -5.09 3.14
CA ALA A 209 7.93 -3.88 3.95
C ALA A 209 6.95 -2.81 3.45
N ALA A 210 6.91 -2.57 2.15
CA ALA A 210 5.98 -1.63 1.52
C ALA A 210 4.51 -1.98 1.84
N LYS A 211 4.12 -3.26 1.78
CA LYS A 211 2.79 -3.74 2.19
C LYS A 211 2.48 -3.46 3.66
N ALA A 212 3.45 -3.67 4.55
CA ALA A 212 3.26 -3.42 5.98
C ALA A 212 3.05 -1.92 6.25
N ILE A 213 3.80 -1.04 5.56
CA ILE A 213 3.62 0.41 5.64
C ILE A 213 2.25 0.82 5.08
N ALA A 214 1.89 0.36 3.88
CA ALA A 214 0.63 0.66 3.21
C ALA A 214 -0.60 0.26 4.05
N LYS A 215 -0.52 -0.85 4.79
CA LYS A 215 -1.59 -1.37 5.65
C LYS A 215 -1.59 -0.78 7.06
N SER A 216 -0.56 -0.03 7.44
CA SER A 216 -0.47 0.55 8.77
C SER A 216 -1.61 1.54 9.01
N PRO A 217 -2.37 1.40 10.11
CA PRO A 217 -3.37 2.39 10.49
C PRO A 217 -2.75 3.66 11.10
N LYS A 218 -1.42 3.67 11.27
CA LYS A 218 -0.67 4.79 11.85
C LYS A 218 0.06 5.54 10.75
N ALA A 219 0.09 6.86 10.84
CA ALA A 219 0.85 7.69 9.95
C ALA A 219 2.36 7.47 10.13
N CYS A 220 3.08 7.43 9.03
CA CYS A 220 4.53 7.42 8.99
C CYS A 220 5.02 8.85 9.21
N ILE A 221 5.82 9.09 10.25
CA ILE A 221 6.22 10.43 10.70
C ILE A 221 7.73 10.66 10.67
N GLY A 222 8.52 9.62 10.46
CA GLY A 222 9.98 9.72 10.44
C GLY A 222 10.62 8.65 9.59
N PHE A 223 11.84 8.93 9.14
CA PHE A 223 12.64 8.06 8.30
C PHE A 223 14.06 7.96 8.85
N GLY A 224 14.55 6.73 8.96
CA GLY A 224 15.93 6.40 9.29
C GLY A 224 16.55 5.60 8.15
N PHE A 225 17.87 5.66 8.06
CA PHE A 225 18.58 5.05 6.94
C PHE A 225 20.02 4.68 7.35
N ASP A 226 20.45 3.49 6.97
CA ASP A 226 21.85 3.07 7.00
C ASP A 226 22.27 2.76 5.56
N TRP A 227 23.30 3.48 5.07
CA TRP A 227 23.72 3.52 3.67
C TRP A 227 23.82 2.14 3.05
N GLY A 228 22.94 1.89 2.05
CA GLY A 228 22.93 0.68 1.23
C GLY A 228 22.48 -0.60 1.97
N ARG A 229 22.07 -0.54 3.25
CA ARG A 229 21.77 -1.74 4.05
C ARG A 229 20.32 -1.82 4.49
N SER A 230 19.82 -0.75 5.09
CA SER A 230 18.48 -0.76 5.68
C SER A 230 17.81 0.61 5.65
N ALA A 231 16.48 0.59 5.71
CA ALA A 231 15.65 1.76 5.92
C ALA A 231 14.68 1.50 7.07
N THR A 232 14.45 2.51 7.90
CA THR A 232 13.51 2.48 9.02
C THR A 232 12.44 3.54 8.84
N PHE A 233 11.18 3.14 8.97
CA PHE A 233 10.01 4.02 8.96
C PHE A 233 9.47 4.11 10.38
N TYR A 234 9.34 5.32 10.90
CA TYR A 234 8.81 5.60 12.23
C TYR A 234 7.36 6.05 12.14
N PHE A 235 6.53 5.54 13.03
CA PHE A 235 5.08 5.79 13.05
C PHE A 235 4.66 6.55 14.29
N GLU A 236 3.50 7.18 14.21
CA GLU A 236 2.85 7.79 15.37
C GLU A 236 2.77 6.83 16.55
N GLY A 237 3.04 7.37 17.76
CA GLY A 237 3.09 6.57 18.99
C GLY A 237 4.38 5.78 19.19
N GLY A 238 5.44 6.09 18.42
CA GLY A 238 6.79 5.56 18.61
C GLY A 238 7.06 4.20 17.96
N ALA A 239 6.08 3.57 17.32
CA ALA A 239 6.30 2.32 16.59
C ALA A 239 7.26 2.51 15.41
N TRP A 240 7.93 1.46 14.98
CA TRP A 240 8.85 1.50 13.85
C TRP A 240 8.82 0.21 13.03
N LEU A 241 9.20 0.34 11.75
CA LEU A 241 9.46 -0.76 10.82
C LEU A 241 10.83 -0.53 10.20
N LYS A 242 11.70 -1.53 10.28
CA LYS A 242 13.01 -1.56 9.62
C LYS A 242 13.04 -2.69 8.61
N THR A 243 13.56 -2.41 7.41
CA THR A 243 13.74 -3.41 6.36
C THR A 243 15.16 -3.37 5.83
N GLN A 244 15.70 -4.53 5.48
CA GLN A 244 16.87 -4.59 4.61
C GLN A 244 16.48 -4.08 3.22
N LEU A 245 17.43 -3.43 2.54
CA LEU A 245 17.27 -2.96 1.17
C LEU A 245 17.87 -3.99 0.21
N TYR A 246 17.40 -3.99 -1.03
CA TYR A 246 18.08 -4.73 -2.08
C TYR A 246 19.33 -3.97 -2.53
N ASP A 247 20.43 -4.67 -2.74
CA ASP A 247 21.69 -4.09 -3.23
C ASP A 247 21.68 -3.85 -4.74
N GLU A 248 20.83 -4.56 -5.47
CA GLU A 248 20.69 -4.43 -6.92
C GLU A 248 20.01 -3.10 -7.27
N PRO A 249 20.62 -2.28 -8.15
CA PRO A 249 20.00 -1.02 -8.56
C PRO A 249 18.80 -1.26 -9.48
N TRP A 250 17.79 -0.42 -9.35
CA TRP A 250 16.74 -0.34 -10.35
C TRP A 250 17.28 0.15 -11.70
N PRO A 251 16.74 -0.35 -12.82
CA PRO A 251 17.08 0.18 -14.14
C PRO A 251 16.60 1.63 -14.28
N GLU A 252 17.16 2.33 -15.28
CA GLU A 252 16.69 3.67 -15.62
C GLU A 252 15.26 3.66 -16.14
N ILE A 253 14.37 4.40 -15.51
CA ILE A 253 12.92 4.43 -15.79
C ILE A 253 12.42 5.78 -16.30
N ASP A 254 13.26 6.81 -16.29
CA ASP A 254 12.85 8.16 -16.69
C ASP A 254 12.41 8.21 -18.16
N GLY A 255 13.03 7.43 -19.02
CA GLY A 255 12.62 7.28 -20.41
C GLY A 255 11.23 6.65 -20.62
N ILE A 256 10.72 5.91 -19.61
CA ILE A 256 9.36 5.34 -19.64
C ILE A 256 8.35 6.34 -19.07
N LEU A 257 8.71 7.05 -18.01
CA LEU A 257 7.80 7.95 -17.29
C LEU A 257 7.68 9.35 -17.92
N ASN A 258 8.73 9.82 -18.62
CA ASN A 258 8.81 11.17 -19.19
C ASN A 258 8.59 11.17 -20.70
N VAL A 259 7.67 10.35 -21.19
CA VAL A 259 7.25 10.35 -22.60
C VAL A 259 6.39 11.57 -22.91
N GLU A 260 6.56 12.13 -24.12
CA GLU A 260 5.72 13.24 -24.58
C GLU A 260 4.31 12.75 -24.92
N CYS A 261 3.31 13.48 -24.45
CA CYS A 261 1.90 13.18 -24.67
C CYS A 261 1.18 14.47 -25.08
N PHE A 262 0.33 14.37 -26.10
CA PHE A 262 -0.33 15.53 -26.72
C PHE A 262 -1.86 15.46 -26.67
N ASN A 263 -2.43 14.28 -26.32
CA ASN A 263 -3.85 14.02 -26.42
C ASN A 263 -4.48 13.59 -25.07
N TYR A 264 -4.07 14.24 -23.98
CA TYR A 264 -4.71 14.00 -22.69
C TYR A 264 -6.18 14.44 -22.72
N ALA A 265 -7.06 13.52 -22.36
CA ALA A 265 -8.49 13.77 -22.17
C ALA A 265 -8.97 13.15 -20.86
N PRO A 266 -10.00 13.72 -20.24
CA PRO A 266 -10.69 13.04 -19.15
C PRO A 266 -11.15 11.66 -19.59
N LEU A 267 -10.99 10.66 -18.70
CA LEU A 267 -11.54 9.34 -18.95
C LEU A 267 -13.08 9.45 -19.01
N PRO A 268 -13.75 8.91 -20.04
CA PRO A 268 -15.19 9.02 -20.15
C PRO A 268 -15.94 8.49 -18.94
N ASP A 269 -17.05 9.15 -18.57
CA ASP A 269 -17.92 8.70 -17.49
C ASP A 269 -18.42 7.27 -17.72
N GLY A 270 -18.54 6.49 -16.67
CA GLY A 270 -18.99 5.10 -16.74
C GLY A 270 -17.94 4.10 -17.24
N PHE A 271 -16.70 4.53 -17.55
CA PHE A 271 -15.65 3.63 -18.06
C PHE A 271 -15.41 2.42 -17.15
N PHE A 272 -15.24 2.62 -15.84
CA PHE A 272 -14.98 1.52 -14.90
C PHE A 272 -16.22 0.67 -14.62
N ASP A 273 -17.42 1.21 -14.76
CA ASP A 273 -18.68 0.45 -14.69
C ASP A 273 -18.81 -0.46 -15.91
N GLY A 274 -18.51 0.08 -17.09
CA GLY A 274 -18.42 -0.70 -18.32
C GLY A 274 -17.37 -1.79 -18.26
N LEU A 275 -16.16 -1.48 -17.74
CA LEU A 275 -15.10 -2.46 -17.55
C LEU A 275 -15.55 -3.61 -16.63
N ALA A 276 -16.21 -3.31 -15.53
CA ALA A 276 -16.73 -4.32 -14.59
C ALA A 276 -17.85 -5.17 -15.24
N ALA A 277 -18.65 -4.58 -16.11
CA ALA A 277 -19.73 -5.28 -16.82
C ALA A 277 -19.18 -6.29 -17.84
N ILE A 278 -18.17 -5.89 -18.64
CA ILE A 278 -17.63 -6.76 -19.72
C ILE A 278 -16.62 -7.79 -19.22
N GLU A 279 -15.96 -7.56 -18.08
CA GLU A 279 -14.89 -8.42 -17.58
C GLU A 279 -15.26 -9.89 -17.46
N LYS A 280 -16.50 -10.17 -17.01
CA LYS A 280 -17.00 -11.54 -16.84
C LYS A 280 -17.16 -12.31 -18.15
N PHE A 281 -17.12 -11.61 -19.26
CA PHE A 281 -17.22 -12.15 -20.62
C PHE A 281 -15.85 -12.19 -21.33
N SER A 282 -14.78 -11.73 -20.70
CA SER A 282 -13.44 -11.74 -21.26
C SER A 282 -12.66 -12.94 -20.72
N GLU A 283 -12.39 -13.94 -21.57
CA GLU A 283 -11.67 -15.17 -21.19
C GLU A 283 -10.19 -14.90 -20.95
N ASP A 284 -9.59 -13.99 -21.70
CA ASP A 284 -8.17 -13.64 -21.64
C ASP A 284 -7.86 -12.40 -20.78
N LYS A 285 -8.89 -11.90 -20.06
CA LYS A 285 -8.81 -10.68 -19.24
C LYS A 285 -8.36 -9.47 -20.06
N THR A 286 -8.82 -9.36 -21.28
CA THR A 286 -8.56 -8.23 -22.18
C THR A 286 -9.82 -7.40 -22.36
N CYS A 287 -9.65 -6.09 -22.32
CA CYS A 287 -10.67 -5.12 -22.70
C CYS A 287 -10.24 -4.48 -24.01
N HIS A 288 -11.14 -4.47 -25.01
CA HIS A 288 -10.93 -3.86 -26.31
C HIS A 288 -11.70 -2.56 -26.39
N PHE A 289 -11.01 -1.47 -26.72
CA PHE A 289 -11.63 -0.21 -27.08
C PHE A 289 -12.07 -0.30 -28.54
N ALA A 290 -13.26 0.17 -28.79
CA ALA A 290 -13.76 0.51 -30.10
C ALA A 290 -14.49 1.84 -29.95
N ASP A 291 -14.60 2.64 -31.01
CA ASP A 291 -15.18 3.97 -30.90
C ASP A 291 -16.52 3.93 -30.15
N ASP A 292 -16.63 4.73 -29.09
CA ASP A 292 -17.76 4.79 -28.15
C ASP A 292 -18.13 3.47 -27.43
N LYS A 293 -17.26 2.45 -27.45
CA LYS A 293 -17.60 1.14 -26.87
C LYS A 293 -16.40 0.46 -26.17
N LEU A 294 -16.68 -0.27 -25.09
CA LEU A 294 -15.83 -1.31 -24.55
C LEU A 294 -16.32 -2.69 -24.96
N ARG A 295 -15.43 -3.59 -25.34
CA ARG A 295 -15.74 -4.95 -25.76
C ARG A 295 -14.87 -5.98 -25.05
N SER A 296 -15.42 -7.15 -24.80
CA SER A 296 -14.73 -8.23 -24.08
C SER A 296 -13.90 -9.15 -24.98
N THR A 297 -14.10 -9.12 -26.30
CA THR A 297 -13.42 -10.00 -27.26
C THR A 297 -12.94 -9.23 -28.47
N TYR A 298 -11.83 -9.67 -29.07
CA TYR A 298 -11.27 -9.08 -30.28
C TYR A 298 -12.21 -9.19 -31.46
N ALA A 299 -12.82 -10.36 -31.68
CA ALA A 299 -13.78 -10.58 -32.74
C ALA A 299 -14.96 -9.59 -32.67
N SER A 300 -15.45 -9.29 -31.47
CA SER A 300 -16.48 -8.28 -31.27
C SER A 300 -15.97 -6.84 -31.51
N ALA A 301 -14.68 -6.59 -31.35
CA ALA A 301 -14.07 -5.29 -31.59
C ALA A 301 -13.87 -4.98 -33.08
N MET A 302 -13.70 -6.01 -33.91
CA MET A 302 -13.42 -5.85 -35.36
C MET A 302 -14.65 -5.88 -36.25
N ASN A 303 -15.77 -6.42 -35.77
CA ASN A 303 -17.02 -6.46 -36.55
C ASN A 303 -17.86 -5.20 -36.30
N ASP A 304 -17.72 -4.21 -37.18
CA ASP A 304 -18.59 -3.01 -37.23
C ASP A 304 -20.02 -3.30 -37.74
N SER A 305 -20.26 -4.45 -38.33
CA SER A 305 -21.59 -4.86 -38.71
C SER A 305 -22.34 -5.43 -37.51
N ALA A 306 -23.37 -4.75 -37.09
CA ALA A 306 -24.23 -4.99 -35.93
C ALA A 306 -24.97 -6.37 -35.93
N GLN A 307 -24.45 -7.37 -36.58
CA GLN A 307 -25.05 -8.70 -36.65
C GLN A 307 -24.28 -9.69 -35.75
N GLU A 308 -24.93 -10.04 -34.64
CA GLU A 308 -24.68 -11.15 -33.73
C GLU A 308 -23.29 -11.23 -33.10
N LEU A 309 -23.19 -10.76 -31.84
CA LEU A 309 -22.22 -11.25 -30.87
C LEU A 309 -22.43 -12.75 -30.70
N VAL A 310 -21.65 -13.58 -31.37
CA VAL A 310 -21.69 -15.03 -31.19
C VAL A 310 -21.26 -15.37 -29.76
N TYR A 311 -20.35 -14.57 -29.16
CA TYR A 311 -19.89 -14.64 -27.77
C TYR A 311 -19.23 -13.33 -27.36
N GLY A 312 -19.46 -12.88 -26.11
CA GLY A 312 -18.84 -11.69 -25.55
C GLY A 312 -19.85 -10.63 -25.10
N ALA A 313 -19.32 -9.51 -24.63
CA ALA A 313 -20.11 -8.36 -24.18
C ALA A 313 -19.61 -7.05 -24.80
N THR A 314 -20.51 -6.14 -24.99
CA THR A 314 -20.24 -4.76 -25.41
C THR A 314 -20.92 -3.80 -24.42
N TYR A 315 -20.24 -2.71 -24.07
CA TYR A 315 -20.77 -1.66 -23.22
C TYR A 315 -20.52 -0.31 -23.89
N ASP A 316 -21.58 0.49 -24.05
CA ASP A 316 -21.51 1.79 -24.72
C ASP A 316 -20.88 2.83 -23.77
N ILE A 317 -19.82 3.52 -24.23
CA ILE A 317 -19.12 4.58 -23.52
C ILE A 317 -18.88 5.74 -24.50
N PRO A 318 -19.79 6.68 -24.57
CA PRO A 318 -19.65 7.83 -25.44
C PRO A 318 -18.36 8.60 -25.15
N GLY A 319 -17.61 8.95 -26.19
CA GLY A 319 -16.35 9.67 -26.11
C GLY A 319 -15.10 8.78 -25.95
N LEU A 320 -15.25 7.45 -25.92
CA LEU A 320 -14.11 6.54 -26.01
C LEU A 320 -13.64 6.47 -27.46
N VAL A 321 -12.38 6.78 -27.74
CA VAL A 321 -11.84 6.85 -29.10
C VAL A 321 -10.80 5.78 -29.37
N GLY A 322 -10.69 5.37 -30.63
CA GLY A 322 -9.63 4.51 -31.15
C GLY A 322 -9.85 3.02 -30.90
N LYS A 323 -8.91 2.22 -31.43
CA LYS A 323 -8.90 0.75 -31.30
C LYS A 323 -7.69 0.31 -30.50
N HIS A 324 -7.90 0.00 -29.24
CA HIS A 324 -6.83 -0.38 -28.31
C HIS A 324 -7.24 -1.60 -27.49
N ALA A 325 -6.25 -2.33 -27.00
CA ALA A 325 -6.48 -3.47 -26.10
C ALA A 325 -5.65 -3.33 -24.81
N PHE A 326 -6.27 -3.57 -23.67
CA PHE A 326 -5.63 -3.48 -22.36
C PHE A 326 -6.02 -4.65 -21.45
N SER A 327 -5.18 -4.97 -20.48
CA SER A 327 -5.56 -5.89 -19.40
C SER A 327 -6.60 -5.27 -18.48
N THR A 328 -7.73 -5.97 -18.25
CA THR A 328 -8.77 -5.53 -17.32
C THR A 328 -8.26 -5.41 -15.90
N ASP A 329 -7.41 -6.35 -15.45
CA ASP A 329 -6.81 -6.33 -14.11
C ASP A 329 -5.89 -5.11 -13.93
N LEU A 330 -5.08 -4.77 -14.95
CA LEU A 330 -4.17 -3.64 -14.89
C LEU A 330 -4.91 -2.29 -14.94
N LEU A 331 -5.98 -2.18 -15.74
CA LEU A 331 -6.83 -1.00 -15.75
C LEU A 331 -7.46 -0.73 -14.36
N LYS A 332 -7.88 -1.78 -13.66
CA LYS A 332 -8.40 -1.66 -12.29
C LYS A 332 -7.34 -1.17 -11.30
N LEU A 333 -6.12 -1.70 -11.41
CA LEU A 333 -4.99 -1.24 -10.57
C LEU A 333 -4.63 0.21 -10.88
N ALA A 334 -4.72 0.64 -12.14
CA ALA A 334 -4.44 2.00 -12.56
C ALA A 334 -5.57 2.99 -12.21
N LYS A 335 -6.78 2.53 -11.89
CA LYS A 335 -7.98 3.35 -11.63
C LYS A 335 -7.72 4.62 -10.81
N PRO A 336 -6.99 4.60 -9.68
CA PRO A 336 -6.76 5.80 -8.88
C PRO A 336 -5.98 6.90 -9.61
N ALA A 337 -5.20 6.54 -10.63
CA ALA A 337 -4.38 7.45 -11.40
C ALA A 337 -5.03 7.91 -12.71
N MET A 338 -6.13 7.29 -13.15
CA MET A 338 -6.70 7.47 -14.50
C MET A 338 -7.78 8.55 -14.56
N ALA A 339 -7.52 9.76 -14.10
CA ALA A 339 -8.45 10.87 -14.30
C ALA A 339 -8.31 11.50 -15.70
N ASN A 340 -7.07 11.68 -16.15
CA ASN A 340 -6.75 12.15 -17.50
C ASN A 340 -5.84 11.13 -18.17
N VAL A 341 -6.16 10.73 -19.38
CA VAL A 341 -5.48 9.64 -20.08
C VAL A 341 -5.17 10.03 -21.51
N ASP A 342 -3.96 9.73 -21.95
CA ASP A 342 -3.59 9.72 -23.37
C ASP A 342 -3.28 8.28 -23.79
N TYR A 343 -4.18 7.68 -24.55
CA TYR A 343 -4.00 6.35 -25.14
C TYR A 343 -3.92 6.41 -26.68
N VAL A 344 -3.79 7.62 -27.23
CA VAL A 344 -3.78 7.88 -28.68
C VAL A 344 -2.39 8.21 -29.19
N THR A 345 -1.60 9.02 -28.45
CA THR A 345 -0.28 9.51 -28.90
C THR A 345 0.71 8.36 -29.14
N HIS A 346 0.64 7.28 -28.36
CA HIS A 346 1.55 6.13 -28.50
C HIS A 346 0.80 4.86 -28.91
N ASP A 347 1.38 4.09 -29.84
CA ASP A 347 0.77 2.84 -30.31
C ASP A 347 0.85 1.70 -29.31
N ASP A 348 1.86 1.71 -28.42
CA ASP A 348 2.20 0.61 -27.51
C ASP A 348 1.76 0.83 -26.06
N ARG A 349 1.32 2.05 -25.68
CA ARG A 349 1.04 2.41 -24.29
C ARG A 349 -0.05 3.47 -24.14
N ALA A 350 -0.60 3.54 -22.91
CA ALA A 350 -1.37 4.67 -22.42
C ALA A 350 -0.61 5.36 -21.29
N VAL A 351 -0.69 6.69 -21.24
CA VAL A 351 -0.10 7.51 -20.16
C VAL A 351 -1.22 8.26 -19.47
N PHE A 352 -1.16 8.37 -18.15
CA PHE A 352 -2.25 8.94 -17.37
C PHE A 352 -1.78 9.58 -16.07
N TYR A 353 -2.62 10.44 -15.50
CA TYR A 353 -2.43 11.06 -14.21
C TYR A 353 -3.77 11.34 -13.52
N ASN A 354 -3.76 11.42 -12.18
CA ASN A 354 -4.94 11.75 -11.38
C ASN A 354 -5.21 13.26 -11.36
N LEU A 355 -6.36 13.67 -10.80
CA LEU A 355 -6.78 15.07 -10.73
C LEU A 355 -5.81 15.94 -9.92
N ASP A 356 -5.23 15.40 -8.84
CA ASP A 356 -4.29 16.11 -7.97
C ASP A 356 -2.88 16.20 -8.56
N ALA A 357 -2.65 15.56 -9.71
CA ALA A 357 -1.36 15.46 -10.39
C ALA A 357 -0.21 14.93 -9.48
N ASN A 358 -0.55 14.16 -8.44
CA ASN A 358 0.44 13.52 -7.55
C ASN A 358 0.63 12.02 -7.82
N LEU A 359 -0.19 11.44 -8.70
CA LEU A 359 -0.09 10.05 -9.14
C LEU A 359 -0.19 10.00 -10.67
N ARG A 360 0.82 9.43 -11.31
CA ARG A 360 0.85 9.20 -12.77
C ARG A 360 1.27 7.77 -13.08
N GLY A 361 1.04 7.35 -14.31
CA GLY A 361 1.48 6.03 -14.73
C GLY A 361 1.51 5.82 -16.23
N VAL A 362 2.08 4.68 -16.60
CA VAL A 362 2.14 4.18 -17.96
C VAL A 362 1.68 2.73 -17.98
N LEU A 363 0.71 2.43 -18.81
CA LEU A 363 0.16 1.09 -19.01
C LEU A 363 0.43 0.62 -20.44
N MET A 364 1.08 -0.53 -20.58
CA MET A 364 1.33 -1.15 -21.88
C MET A 364 0.03 -1.67 -22.49
N LYS A 365 -0.18 -1.39 -23.78
CA LYS A 365 -1.24 -2.01 -24.58
C LYS A 365 -0.95 -3.49 -24.80
N LYS A 366 -1.99 -4.29 -24.86
CA LYS A 366 -1.85 -5.66 -25.38
C LYS A 366 -1.75 -5.63 -26.90
N VAL A 367 -0.82 -6.40 -27.43
CA VAL A 367 -0.78 -6.65 -28.88
C VAL A 367 -2.03 -7.48 -29.21
N ALA A 368 -2.83 -7.01 -30.16
CA ALA A 368 -3.93 -7.81 -30.69
C ALA A 368 -3.33 -9.06 -31.36
N ALA A 369 -3.68 -10.24 -30.87
CA ALA A 369 -3.23 -11.50 -31.45
C ALA A 369 -3.95 -11.80 -32.77
#